data_548c1b10de01f5331ded4d46b5d4361e
#
_entry.id   548c1b10de01f5331ded4d46b5d4361e
#
_cell.length_a   1.000
_cell.length_b   1.000
_cell.length_c   1.000
_cell.angle_alpha   90.00
_cell.angle_beta   90.00
_cell.angle_gamma   90.00
#
_symmetry.space_group_name_H-M   'P 1'
#
loop_
_entity.id
_entity.type
_entity.pdbx_description
1 polymer ?
#
loop_
_entity_poly.entity_id
_entity_poly.type
_entity_poly.pdbx_seq_one_letter_code
_entity_poly.pdbx_strand_id
1 'polypeptide(L)'
;MNEQLKLPTIVVPARLASTRFPEKLIKEVKGKPLILWTAERIKKVAPEFELIFAVDGRELRKILEDSGFSVIETDPCLSSGTDRIAAANKEIQASSVINVQADEPLVERQHILSLVTALIPDQADMSTLAVPFIEEADFLDPNQVKVVCDGQGYAIYFSRSPIPYLRDSEAKWKGEEPGAIPLKHIGLYGYKSAFLERFCRESPGKLEKIEKLEQL
;
A
#
# COMPACT_ATOMS: atom_id res chain seq x y z
N MET A 1 -16.91 27.95 -9.50
CA MET A 1 -15.79 28.06 -8.55
C MET A 1 -14.96 26.80 -8.78
N ASN A 2 -13.72 26.92 -9.27
CA ASN A 2 -12.84 25.77 -9.40
C ASN A 2 -12.44 25.33 -7.98
N GLU A 3 -13.04 24.26 -7.47
CA GLU A 3 -12.41 23.51 -6.41
C GLU A 3 -11.10 22.96 -6.99
N GLN A 4 -9.99 23.57 -6.62
CA GLN A 4 -8.68 22.96 -6.85
C GLN A 4 -8.74 21.58 -6.18
N LEU A 5 -8.71 20.54 -6.98
CA LEU A 5 -8.60 19.15 -6.48
C LEU A 5 -7.40 19.12 -5.54
N LYS A 6 -7.66 19.08 -4.24
CA LYS A 6 -6.61 18.98 -3.22
C LYS A 6 -5.89 17.63 -3.44
N LEU A 7 -4.58 17.67 -3.58
CA LEU A 7 -3.79 16.45 -3.73
C LEU A 7 -4.01 15.53 -2.49
N PRO A 8 -4.04 14.22 -2.67
CA PRO A 8 -4.04 13.29 -1.55
C PRO A 8 -2.86 13.51 -0.62
N THR A 9 -3.02 13.21 0.67
CA THR A 9 -1.88 13.13 1.61
C THR A 9 -1.27 11.73 1.57
N ILE A 10 0.05 11.63 1.48
CA ILE A 10 0.75 10.34 1.64
C ILE A 10 0.86 10.07 3.14
N VAL A 11 0.29 8.96 3.59
CA VAL A 11 0.36 8.52 4.98
C VAL A 11 1.11 7.19 5.05
N VAL A 12 2.18 7.16 5.82
CA VAL A 12 3.05 5.99 6.00
C VAL A 12 2.80 5.39 7.37
N PRO A 13 2.09 4.24 7.46
CA PRO A 13 1.90 3.58 8.75
C PRO A 13 3.20 2.89 9.17
N ALA A 14 3.63 3.11 10.40
CA ALA A 14 4.85 2.54 10.93
C ALA A 14 4.64 1.99 12.34
N ARG A 15 5.07 0.73 12.58
CA ARG A 15 5.05 0.09 13.88
C ARG A 15 6.35 -0.65 14.15
N LEU A 16 6.81 -0.63 15.42
CA LEU A 16 7.99 -1.38 15.84
C LEU A 16 7.70 -2.88 15.95
N ALA A 17 6.49 -3.22 16.41
CA ALA A 17 6.08 -4.61 16.57
C ALA A 17 5.91 -5.26 15.18
N SER A 18 6.86 -6.10 14.81
CA SER A 18 6.81 -6.96 13.63
C SER A 18 7.06 -8.40 14.04
N THR A 19 6.12 -9.30 13.74
CA THR A 19 6.21 -10.71 14.11
C THR A 19 7.28 -11.47 13.33
N ARG A 20 7.50 -11.12 12.07
CA ARG A 20 8.48 -11.79 11.18
C ARG A 20 9.90 -11.26 11.35
N PHE A 21 10.06 -9.98 11.59
CA PHE A 21 11.35 -9.35 11.80
C PHE A 21 11.21 -8.18 12.77
N PRO A 22 11.42 -8.41 14.10
CA PRO A 22 11.27 -7.38 15.12
C PRO A 22 12.11 -6.15 14.82
N GLU A 23 11.55 -4.97 15.10
CA GLU A 23 12.23 -3.69 14.96
C GLU A 23 12.79 -3.40 13.56
N LYS A 24 12.22 -4.03 12.49
CA LYS A 24 12.69 -3.91 11.11
C LYS A 24 12.94 -2.46 10.70
N LEU A 25 12.05 -1.55 11.06
CA LEU A 25 12.06 -0.16 10.60
C LEU A 25 13.23 0.65 11.14
N ILE A 26 13.73 0.30 12.33
CA ILE A 26 14.89 0.98 12.95
C ILE A 26 16.21 0.27 12.69
N LYS A 27 16.20 -0.92 12.04
CA LYS A 27 17.43 -1.58 11.64
C LYS A 27 18.18 -0.73 10.61
N GLU A 28 19.47 -0.60 10.86
CA GLU A 28 20.34 0.18 9.99
C GLU A 28 20.71 -0.58 8.71
N VAL A 29 20.50 0.10 7.61
CA VAL A 29 20.99 -0.29 6.28
C VAL A 29 21.97 0.79 5.84
N LYS A 30 23.24 0.46 5.68
CA LYS A 30 24.31 1.42 5.35
C LYS A 30 24.36 2.62 6.32
N GLY A 31 24.24 2.34 7.62
CA GLY A 31 24.37 3.35 8.69
C GLY A 31 23.16 4.27 8.87
N LYS A 32 21.98 3.89 8.31
CA LYS A 32 20.75 4.67 8.44
C LYS A 32 19.55 3.74 8.64
N PRO A 33 18.62 4.03 9.58
CA PRO A 33 17.38 3.27 9.76
C PRO A 33 16.59 3.08 8.47
N LEU A 34 16.01 1.88 8.27
CA LEU A 34 15.24 1.55 7.06
C LEU A 34 14.12 2.56 6.80
N ILE A 35 13.39 2.98 7.84
CA ILE A 35 12.31 3.95 7.70
C ILE A 35 12.75 5.28 7.08
N LEU A 36 13.96 5.74 7.36
CA LEU A 36 14.50 6.98 6.78
C LEU A 36 14.84 6.83 5.29
N TRP A 37 15.22 5.64 4.84
CA TRP A 37 15.38 5.38 3.42
C TRP A 37 14.05 5.54 2.67
N THR A 38 12.97 5.01 3.23
CA THR A 38 11.62 5.15 2.67
C THR A 38 11.16 6.62 2.71
N ALA A 39 11.37 7.29 3.85
CA ALA A 39 10.96 8.69 4.04
C ALA A 39 11.63 9.63 3.02
N GLU A 40 12.95 9.56 2.90
CA GLU A 40 13.71 10.36 1.94
C GLU A 40 13.36 10.01 0.49
N ARG A 41 13.10 8.74 0.22
CA ARG A 41 12.69 8.30 -1.12
C ARG A 41 11.36 8.92 -1.51
N ILE A 42 10.34 8.85 -0.65
CA ILE A 42 9.03 9.46 -0.91
C ILE A 42 9.17 10.97 -1.12
N LYS A 43 9.85 11.67 -0.20
CA LYS A 43 10.09 13.12 -0.31
C LYS A 43 10.78 13.51 -1.61
N LYS A 44 11.69 12.66 -2.11
CA LYS A 44 12.41 12.88 -3.37
C LYS A 44 11.54 12.66 -4.61
N VAL A 45 10.70 11.61 -4.62
CA VAL A 45 9.96 11.21 -5.83
C VAL A 45 8.59 11.88 -5.95
N ALA A 46 8.04 12.38 -4.83
CA ALA A 46 6.73 12.99 -4.76
C ALA A 46 6.72 14.24 -3.85
N PRO A 47 7.59 15.25 -4.10
CA PRO A 47 7.79 16.39 -3.21
C PRO A 47 6.56 17.31 -3.11
N GLU A 48 5.63 17.24 -4.05
CA GLU A 48 4.39 18.02 -4.06
C GLU A 48 3.30 17.47 -3.14
N PHE A 49 3.44 16.22 -2.68
CA PHE A 49 2.48 15.62 -1.76
C PHE A 49 2.87 15.89 -0.31
N GLU A 50 1.89 16.19 0.51
CA GLU A 50 2.08 16.18 1.95
C GLU A 50 2.43 14.75 2.40
N LEU A 51 3.48 14.60 3.22
CA LEU A 51 3.96 13.32 3.72
C LEU A 51 3.89 13.29 5.24
N ILE A 52 3.13 12.34 5.79
CA ILE A 52 2.91 12.17 7.22
C ILE A 52 3.17 10.71 7.60
N PHE A 53 3.88 10.51 8.71
CA PHE A 53 4.10 9.19 9.30
C PHE A 53 3.12 8.97 10.46
N ALA A 54 2.33 7.89 10.38
CA ALA A 54 1.47 7.43 11.47
C ALA A 54 2.20 6.35 12.25
N VAL A 55 2.65 6.65 13.48
CA VAL A 55 3.55 5.76 14.25
C VAL A 55 2.88 5.23 15.53
N ASP A 56 3.39 4.11 16.05
CA ASP A 56 2.88 3.46 17.28
C ASP A 56 3.68 3.79 18.54
N GLY A 57 4.62 4.75 18.48
CA GLY A 57 5.38 5.08 19.67
C GLY A 57 6.51 6.08 19.48
N ARG A 58 7.06 6.48 20.62
CA ARG A 58 8.02 7.60 20.74
C ARG A 58 9.33 7.38 20.00
N GLU A 59 9.77 6.14 19.87
CA GLU A 59 11.07 5.85 19.24
C GLU A 59 11.04 6.16 17.74
N LEU A 60 10.06 5.64 17.00
CA LEU A 60 9.85 5.97 15.59
C LEU A 60 9.56 7.46 15.39
N ARG A 61 8.75 8.05 16.28
CA ARG A 61 8.47 9.47 16.28
C ARG A 61 9.76 10.29 16.35
N LYS A 62 10.61 9.99 17.32
CA LYS A 62 11.86 10.73 17.50
C LYS A 62 12.77 10.63 16.27
N ILE A 63 12.98 9.43 15.73
CA ILE A 63 13.83 9.22 14.54
C ILE A 63 13.37 10.08 13.36
N LEU A 64 12.05 10.11 13.12
CA LEU A 64 11.46 10.83 12.00
C LEU A 64 11.46 12.35 12.21
N GLU A 65 11.06 12.84 13.42
CA GLU A 65 11.05 14.27 13.75
C GLU A 65 12.46 14.85 13.74
N ASP A 66 13.46 14.14 14.30
CA ASP A 66 14.88 14.56 14.28
C ASP A 66 15.41 14.65 12.83
N SER A 67 14.76 13.95 11.88
CA SER A 67 15.07 13.99 10.44
C SER A 67 14.17 14.95 9.65
N GLY A 68 13.30 15.73 10.31
CA GLY A 68 12.47 16.76 9.71
C GLY A 68 11.23 16.26 9.00
N PHE A 69 10.69 15.10 9.41
CA PHE A 69 9.43 14.56 8.89
C PHE A 69 8.25 14.80 9.85
N SER A 70 7.07 15.02 9.29
CA SER A 70 5.83 15.16 10.07
C SER A 70 5.34 13.81 10.57
N VAL A 71 4.95 13.76 11.86
CA VAL A 71 4.56 12.53 12.54
C VAL A 71 3.27 12.72 13.33
N ILE A 72 2.37 11.77 13.23
CA ILE A 72 1.21 11.62 14.11
C ILE A 72 1.39 10.32 14.90
N GLU A 73 1.33 10.42 16.23
CA GLU A 73 1.35 9.27 17.12
C GLU A 73 -0.07 8.70 17.23
N THR A 74 -0.21 7.40 17.00
CA THR A 74 -1.49 6.69 17.01
C THR A 74 -1.46 5.58 18.06
N ASP A 75 -2.63 5.08 18.46
CA ASP A 75 -2.73 4.01 19.45
C ASP A 75 -1.89 2.79 19.02
N PRO A 76 -0.96 2.31 19.85
CA PRO A 76 -0.17 1.12 19.57
C PRO A 76 -1.02 -0.16 19.46
N CYS A 77 -2.24 -0.18 20.04
CA CYS A 77 -3.14 -1.33 19.99
C CYS A 77 -3.89 -1.48 18.65
N LEU A 78 -3.73 -0.56 17.70
CA LEU A 78 -4.35 -0.68 16.38
C LEU A 78 -3.84 -1.93 15.64
N SER A 79 -4.79 -2.70 15.10
CA SER A 79 -4.54 -4.04 14.59
C SER A 79 -3.81 -4.04 13.23
N SER A 80 -4.09 -3.05 12.37
CA SER A 80 -3.56 -2.97 11.02
C SER A 80 -2.89 -1.64 10.70
N GLY A 81 -2.13 -1.61 9.58
CA GLY A 81 -1.64 -0.36 9.00
C GLY A 81 -2.77 0.54 8.52
N THR A 82 -3.84 -0.04 8.00
CA THR A 82 -5.03 0.67 7.51
C THR A 82 -5.77 1.37 8.64
N ASP A 83 -5.95 0.69 9.80
CA ASP A 83 -6.52 1.32 11.01
C ASP A 83 -5.68 2.51 11.47
N ARG A 84 -4.36 2.39 11.39
CA ARG A 84 -3.42 3.44 11.78
C ARG A 84 -3.52 4.66 10.87
N ILE A 85 -3.65 4.45 9.57
CA ILE A 85 -3.87 5.52 8.59
C ILE A 85 -5.21 6.20 8.84
N ALA A 86 -6.27 5.44 9.10
CA ALA A 86 -7.58 5.99 9.40
C ALA A 86 -7.57 6.82 10.69
N ALA A 87 -6.85 6.36 11.72
CA ALA A 87 -6.68 7.11 12.96
C ALA A 87 -5.94 8.44 12.74
N ALA A 88 -4.83 8.42 12.00
CA ALA A 88 -4.09 9.63 11.63
C ALA A 88 -4.93 10.57 10.77
N ASN A 89 -5.72 10.05 9.84
CA ASN A 89 -6.54 10.89 8.95
C ASN A 89 -7.65 11.66 9.67
N LYS A 90 -8.06 11.26 10.87
CA LYS A 90 -8.98 12.07 11.70
C LYS A 90 -8.39 13.42 12.10
N GLU A 91 -7.06 13.48 12.25
CA GLU A 91 -6.34 14.74 12.53
C GLU A 91 -5.99 15.48 11.23
N ILE A 92 -5.56 14.75 10.18
CA ILE A 92 -5.16 15.31 8.88
C ILE A 92 -6.34 15.89 8.13
N GLN A 93 -7.51 15.25 8.19
CA GLN A 93 -8.73 15.62 7.45
C GLN A 93 -8.51 15.71 5.93
N ALA A 94 -7.64 14.87 5.38
CA ALA A 94 -7.48 14.76 3.93
C ALA A 94 -8.73 14.14 3.30
N SER A 95 -9.11 14.56 2.10
CA SER A 95 -10.23 13.96 1.35
C SER A 95 -9.89 12.59 0.79
N SER A 96 -8.61 12.34 0.55
CA SER A 96 -8.06 11.06 0.11
C SER A 96 -6.62 10.88 0.61
N VAL A 97 -6.21 9.64 0.82
CA VAL A 97 -4.89 9.29 1.33
C VAL A 97 -4.23 8.23 0.44
N ILE A 98 -2.92 8.32 0.30
CA ILE A 98 -2.08 7.30 -0.34
C ILE A 98 -1.29 6.59 0.76
N ASN A 99 -1.46 5.29 0.86
CA ASN A 99 -0.74 4.43 1.78
C ASN A 99 0.53 3.90 1.11
N VAL A 100 1.68 4.31 1.61
CA VAL A 100 2.98 3.71 1.27
C VAL A 100 3.50 3.00 2.51
N GLN A 101 3.92 1.74 2.38
CA GLN A 101 4.44 0.99 3.52
C GLN A 101 5.80 1.55 3.97
N ALA A 102 6.04 1.57 5.28
CA ALA A 102 7.27 2.13 5.87
C ALA A 102 8.56 1.39 5.47
N ASP A 103 8.43 0.19 4.89
CA ASP A 103 9.52 -0.67 4.44
C ASP A 103 9.64 -0.76 2.90
N GLU A 104 9.11 0.24 2.18
CA GLU A 104 9.16 0.36 0.71
C GLU A 104 10.14 1.44 0.22
N PRO A 105 11.47 1.26 0.42
CA PRO A 105 12.47 2.25 0.06
C PRO A 105 12.67 2.41 -1.46
N LEU A 106 12.04 1.54 -2.26
CA LEU A 106 12.11 1.57 -3.72
C LEU A 106 10.86 2.14 -4.39
N VAL A 107 9.95 2.75 -3.61
CA VAL A 107 8.77 3.42 -4.18
C VAL A 107 9.19 4.47 -5.22
N GLU A 108 8.43 4.54 -6.31
CA GLU A 108 8.66 5.46 -7.42
C GLU A 108 7.50 6.43 -7.60
N ARG A 109 7.77 7.58 -8.23
CA ARG A 109 6.75 8.57 -8.57
C ARG A 109 5.55 7.95 -9.30
N GLN A 110 5.83 7.08 -10.27
CA GLN A 110 4.78 6.44 -11.07
C GLN A 110 3.83 5.61 -10.22
N HIS A 111 4.32 4.94 -9.18
CA HIS A 111 3.46 4.19 -8.26
C HIS A 111 2.45 5.10 -7.58
N ILE A 112 2.90 6.25 -7.07
CA ILE A 112 2.04 7.22 -6.40
C ILE A 112 1.03 7.82 -7.38
N LEU A 113 1.47 8.27 -8.55
CA LEU A 113 0.61 8.86 -9.56
C LEU A 113 -0.44 7.87 -10.09
N SER A 114 -0.07 6.59 -10.27
CA SER A 114 -1.02 5.56 -10.69
C SER A 114 -2.13 5.35 -9.66
N LEU A 115 -1.80 5.32 -8.36
CA LEU A 115 -2.80 5.23 -7.29
C LEU A 115 -3.74 6.45 -7.29
N VAL A 116 -3.19 7.65 -7.43
CA VAL A 116 -3.98 8.90 -7.49
C VAL A 116 -4.92 8.88 -8.69
N THR A 117 -4.41 8.53 -9.87
CA THR A 117 -5.19 8.48 -11.11
C THR A 117 -6.33 7.48 -11.02
N ALA A 118 -6.10 6.32 -10.42
CA ALA A 118 -7.12 5.28 -10.25
C ALA A 118 -8.22 5.68 -9.24
N LEU A 119 -8.01 6.69 -8.40
CA LEU A 119 -9.05 7.23 -7.49
C LEU A 119 -9.93 8.31 -8.11
N ILE A 120 -9.56 8.85 -9.27
CA ILE A 120 -10.32 9.93 -9.93
C ILE A 120 -11.74 9.49 -10.31
N PRO A 121 -11.98 8.28 -10.86
CA PRO A 121 -13.33 7.83 -11.16
C PRO A 121 -14.22 7.80 -9.92
N ASP A 122 -15.45 8.30 -10.01
CA ASP A 122 -16.40 8.27 -8.89
C ASP A 122 -16.74 6.86 -8.41
N GLN A 123 -16.54 5.86 -9.29
CA GLN A 123 -16.80 4.45 -9.02
C GLN A 123 -15.70 3.76 -8.22
N ALA A 124 -14.51 4.37 -8.08
CA ALA A 124 -13.39 3.80 -7.32
C ALA A 124 -13.25 4.51 -5.97
N ASP A 125 -13.49 3.80 -4.90
CA ASP A 125 -13.29 4.27 -3.52
C ASP A 125 -11.90 3.90 -2.97
N MET A 126 -11.27 2.90 -3.59
CA MET A 126 -9.95 2.38 -3.25
C MET A 126 -9.18 2.07 -4.53
N SER A 127 -7.89 2.30 -4.51
CA SER A 127 -6.96 1.90 -5.57
C SER A 127 -5.79 1.10 -5.02
N THR A 128 -5.23 0.24 -5.85
CA THR A 128 -4.00 -0.50 -5.54
C THR A 128 -3.22 -0.73 -6.82
N LEU A 129 -2.06 -1.35 -6.72
CA LEU A 129 -1.18 -1.60 -7.87
C LEU A 129 -1.04 -3.08 -8.16
N ALA A 130 -0.84 -3.37 -9.43
CA ALA A 130 -0.49 -4.71 -9.87
C ALA A 130 0.58 -4.64 -10.98
N VAL A 131 1.44 -5.66 -11.04
CA VAL A 131 2.45 -5.82 -12.08
C VAL A 131 2.39 -7.24 -12.65
N PRO A 132 2.75 -7.45 -13.91
CA PRO A 132 2.86 -8.81 -14.45
C PRO A 132 3.86 -9.65 -13.66
N PHE A 133 3.57 -10.93 -13.47
CA PHE A 133 4.58 -11.90 -13.05
C PHE A 133 5.60 -12.10 -14.17
N ILE A 134 6.88 -12.23 -13.80
CA ILE A 134 7.97 -12.48 -14.73
C ILE A 134 8.35 -13.97 -14.70
N GLU A 135 8.36 -14.57 -13.51
CA GLU A 135 8.80 -15.94 -13.28
C GLU A 135 7.63 -16.82 -12.79
N GLU A 136 7.54 -18.04 -13.33
CA GLU A 136 6.54 -19.02 -12.90
C GLU A 136 6.66 -19.36 -11.40
N ALA A 137 7.88 -19.47 -10.90
CA ALA A 137 8.14 -19.76 -9.50
C ALA A 137 7.51 -18.72 -8.57
N ASP A 138 7.57 -17.43 -8.93
CA ASP A 138 6.93 -16.34 -8.18
C ASP A 138 5.40 -16.43 -8.24
N PHE A 139 4.85 -16.81 -9.40
CA PHE A 139 3.41 -17.02 -9.54
C PHE A 139 2.88 -18.16 -8.69
N LEU A 140 3.67 -19.22 -8.51
CA LEU A 140 3.31 -20.38 -7.68
C LEU A 140 3.52 -20.11 -6.18
N ASP A 141 4.33 -19.11 -5.80
CA ASP A 141 4.58 -18.77 -4.39
C ASP A 141 3.33 -18.16 -3.74
N PRO A 142 2.75 -18.76 -2.67
CA PRO A 142 1.60 -18.22 -1.96
C PRO A 142 1.87 -16.90 -1.22
N ASN A 143 3.13 -16.50 -1.05
CA ASN A 143 3.50 -15.22 -0.48
C ASN A 143 3.40 -14.07 -1.51
N GLN A 144 3.38 -14.39 -2.79
CA GLN A 144 3.13 -13.46 -3.88
C GLN A 144 1.63 -13.45 -4.20
N VAL A 145 0.92 -12.43 -3.76
CA VAL A 145 -0.53 -12.34 -3.94
C VAL A 145 -0.88 -12.06 -5.41
N LYS A 146 -1.84 -12.82 -5.94
CA LYS A 146 -2.36 -12.66 -7.30
C LYS A 146 -3.61 -11.78 -7.26
N VAL A 147 -3.86 -11.07 -8.34
CA VAL A 147 -5.08 -10.32 -8.56
C VAL A 147 -5.61 -10.57 -9.97
N VAL A 148 -6.91 -10.79 -10.07
CA VAL A 148 -7.63 -10.86 -11.34
C VAL A 148 -8.46 -9.59 -11.49
N CYS A 149 -8.35 -8.95 -12.65
CA CYS A 149 -9.05 -7.72 -12.96
C CYS A 149 -10.05 -7.95 -14.11
N ASP A 150 -11.08 -7.12 -14.16
CA ASP A 150 -11.95 -7.02 -15.32
C ASP A 150 -11.31 -6.23 -16.46
N GLY A 151 -12.03 -6.09 -17.60
CA GLY A 151 -11.55 -5.36 -18.78
C GLY A 151 -11.40 -3.84 -18.57
N GLN A 152 -11.84 -3.30 -17.44
CA GLN A 152 -11.72 -1.89 -17.05
C GLN A 152 -10.63 -1.65 -16.02
N GLY A 153 -9.99 -2.73 -15.53
CA GLY A 153 -8.95 -2.66 -14.52
C GLY A 153 -9.44 -2.73 -13.07
N TYR A 154 -10.73 -2.99 -12.83
CA TYR A 154 -11.22 -3.21 -11.49
C TYR A 154 -10.88 -4.62 -11.01
N ALA A 155 -10.38 -4.72 -9.78
CA ALA A 155 -10.06 -6.01 -9.17
C ALA A 155 -11.34 -6.82 -8.91
N ILE A 156 -11.37 -8.04 -9.42
CA ILE A 156 -12.47 -9.00 -9.20
C ILE A 156 -12.19 -9.85 -7.97
N TYR A 157 -10.92 -10.32 -7.83
CA TYR A 157 -10.54 -11.20 -6.74
C TYR A 157 -9.02 -11.18 -6.50
N PHE A 158 -8.65 -11.29 -5.23
CA PHE A 158 -7.26 -11.49 -4.79
C PHE A 158 -7.10 -12.87 -4.19
N SER A 159 -5.98 -13.54 -4.43
CA SER A 159 -5.72 -14.85 -3.85
C SER A 159 -4.22 -15.15 -3.68
N ARG A 160 -3.92 -15.99 -2.69
CA ARG A 160 -2.61 -16.63 -2.57
C ARG A 160 -2.44 -17.80 -3.53
N SER A 161 -3.56 -18.40 -3.98
CA SER A 161 -3.55 -19.44 -5.00
C SER A 161 -3.14 -18.89 -6.37
N PRO A 162 -2.55 -19.73 -7.24
CA PRO A 162 -2.26 -19.34 -8.62
C PRO A 162 -3.55 -19.10 -9.41
N ILE A 163 -3.92 -17.85 -9.59
CA ILE A 163 -5.05 -17.39 -10.40
C ILE A 163 -4.61 -16.30 -11.39
N PRO A 164 -5.20 -16.25 -12.63
CA PRO A 164 -6.10 -17.26 -13.23
C PRO A 164 -5.39 -18.58 -13.54
N TYR A 165 -6.16 -19.64 -13.77
CA TYR A 165 -5.59 -20.91 -14.25
C TYR A 165 -5.06 -20.76 -15.69
N LEU A 166 -3.80 -21.05 -15.87
CA LEU A 166 -3.13 -21.00 -17.19
C LEU A 166 -3.29 -22.35 -17.88
N ARG A 167 -4.28 -22.48 -18.78
CA ARG A 167 -4.59 -23.74 -19.45
C ARG A 167 -3.47 -24.26 -20.33
N ASP A 168 -2.73 -23.36 -21.00
CA ASP A 168 -1.67 -23.70 -21.95
C ASP A 168 -0.36 -23.01 -21.53
N SER A 169 0.22 -23.46 -20.40
CA SER A 169 1.24 -22.74 -19.64
C SER A 169 2.60 -22.58 -20.32
N GLU A 170 3.00 -23.48 -21.25
CA GLU A 170 4.36 -23.48 -21.79
C GLU A 170 4.69 -22.25 -22.69
N ALA A 171 3.69 -21.61 -23.28
CA ALA A 171 3.88 -20.48 -24.19
C ALA A 171 3.79 -19.09 -23.50
N LYS A 172 3.24 -19.01 -22.29
CA LYS A 172 2.69 -17.75 -21.73
C LYS A 172 3.65 -16.92 -20.89
N TRP A 173 4.68 -17.51 -20.29
CA TRP A 173 5.70 -16.77 -19.55
C TRP A 173 6.66 -15.97 -20.45
N LYS A 174 6.58 -16.18 -21.77
CA LYS A 174 7.44 -15.51 -22.75
C LYS A 174 6.90 -14.17 -23.26
N GLY A 175 5.77 -13.70 -22.75
CA GLY A 175 5.31 -12.33 -23.02
C GLY A 175 4.78 -12.09 -24.43
N GLU A 176 4.32 -13.13 -25.14
CA GLU A 176 3.88 -13.00 -26.55
C GLU A 176 2.52 -12.32 -26.72
N GLU A 177 1.70 -12.18 -25.64
CA GLU A 177 0.43 -11.42 -25.69
C GLU A 177 0.32 -10.44 -24.49
N PRO A 178 0.23 -9.12 -24.74
CA PRO A 178 -0.08 -8.15 -23.70
C PRO A 178 -1.48 -8.44 -23.09
N GLY A 179 -1.55 -8.61 -21.78
CA GLY A 179 -2.81 -8.84 -21.06
C GLY A 179 -3.10 -10.29 -20.70
N ALA A 180 -2.33 -11.27 -21.18
CA ALA A 180 -2.47 -12.69 -20.83
C ALA A 180 -1.61 -13.12 -19.62
N ILE A 181 -0.77 -12.22 -19.08
CA ILE A 181 0.14 -12.52 -17.99
C ILE A 181 -0.58 -12.31 -16.66
N PRO A 182 -0.52 -13.29 -15.71
CA PRO A 182 -1.06 -13.11 -14.38
C PRO A 182 -0.47 -11.90 -13.68
N LEU A 183 -1.29 -11.24 -12.86
CA LEU A 183 -0.90 -10.02 -12.15
C LEU A 183 -0.56 -10.31 -10.69
N LYS A 184 0.59 -9.80 -10.26
CA LYS A 184 1.05 -9.74 -8.89
C LYS A 184 0.55 -8.45 -8.25
N HIS A 185 -0.16 -8.57 -7.16
CA HIS A 185 -0.59 -7.45 -6.35
C HIS A 185 0.59 -6.80 -5.62
N ILE A 186 0.62 -5.48 -5.59
CA ILE A 186 1.59 -4.67 -4.85
C ILE A 186 0.86 -3.91 -3.75
N GLY A 187 1.26 -4.11 -2.50
CA GLY A 187 0.63 -3.60 -1.28
C GLY A 187 0.77 -2.08 -1.06
N LEU A 188 0.55 -1.30 -2.10
CA LEU A 188 0.41 0.15 -2.05
C LEU A 188 -1.05 0.50 -2.36
N TYR A 189 -1.63 1.44 -1.65
CA TYR A 189 -3.06 1.72 -1.76
C TYR A 189 -3.35 3.21 -1.80
N GLY A 190 -4.45 3.56 -2.45
CA GLY A 190 -5.10 4.84 -2.32
C GLY A 190 -6.52 4.65 -1.79
N TYR A 191 -6.98 5.57 -0.96
CA TYR A 191 -8.32 5.53 -0.37
C TYR A 191 -9.00 6.89 -0.44
N LYS A 192 -10.28 6.95 -0.80
CA LYS A 192 -11.15 8.06 -0.43
C LYS A 192 -11.42 7.98 1.07
N SER A 193 -11.32 9.10 1.79
CA SER A 193 -11.39 9.09 3.26
C SER A 193 -12.70 8.54 3.83
N ALA A 194 -13.83 8.85 3.18
CA ALA A 194 -15.12 8.31 3.58
C ALA A 194 -15.17 6.76 3.46
N PHE A 195 -14.53 6.21 2.44
CA PHE A 195 -14.40 4.76 2.29
C PHE A 195 -13.46 4.17 3.36
N LEU A 196 -12.31 4.78 3.59
CA LEU A 196 -11.34 4.34 4.59
C LEU A 196 -11.97 4.23 5.99
N GLU A 197 -12.75 5.22 6.38
CA GLU A 197 -13.48 5.20 7.66
C GLU A 197 -14.49 4.06 7.74
N ARG A 198 -15.23 3.81 6.65
CA ARG A 198 -16.20 2.70 6.56
C ARG A 198 -15.47 1.36 6.63
N PHE A 199 -14.42 1.21 5.84
CA PHE A 199 -13.61 0.00 5.76
C PHE A 199 -13.06 -0.42 7.13
N CYS A 200 -12.50 0.50 7.91
CA CYS A 200 -11.98 0.20 9.25
C CYS A 200 -13.05 -0.12 10.31
N ARG A 201 -14.35 0.14 10.02
CA ARG A 201 -15.47 -0.25 10.92
C ARG A 201 -16.01 -1.64 10.61
N GLU A 202 -15.74 -2.15 9.43
CA GLU A 202 -16.21 -3.48 9.03
C GLU A 202 -15.44 -4.58 9.76
N SER A 203 -16.14 -5.65 10.06
CA SER A 203 -15.51 -6.84 10.62
C SER A 203 -14.85 -7.66 9.50
N PRO A 204 -13.68 -8.26 9.74
CA PRO A 204 -13.01 -9.09 8.75
C PRO A 204 -13.92 -10.14 8.11
N GLY A 205 -13.95 -10.14 6.78
CA GLY A 205 -14.74 -11.06 5.96
C GLY A 205 -14.30 -12.53 6.12
N LYS A 206 -15.12 -13.46 5.57
CA LYS A 206 -14.76 -14.88 5.62
C LYS A 206 -13.53 -15.19 4.76
N LEU A 207 -13.46 -14.59 3.56
CA LEU A 207 -12.33 -14.79 2.64
C LEU A 207 -11.07 -14.12 3.17
N GLU A 208 -11.19 -12.93 3.73
CA GLU A 208 -10.08 -12.24 4.41
C GLU A 208 -9.45 -13.12 5.50
N LYS A 209 -10.29 -13.77 6.34
CA LYS A 209 -9.82 -14.66 7.40
C LYS A 209 -9.11 -15.89 6.88
N ILE A 210 -9.52 -16.42 5.72
CA ILE A 210 -8.93 -17.61 5.10
C ILE A 210 -7.61 -17.25 4.40
N GLU A 211 -7.65 -16.26 3.54
CA GLU A 211 -6.50 -15.85 2.70
C GLU A 211 -5.51 -14.94 3.46
N LYS A 212 -5.94 -14.34 4.58
CA LYS A 212 -5.18 -13.30 5.32
C LYS A 212 -4.82 -12.13 4.40
N LEU A 213 -5.82 -11.67 3.65
CA LEU A 213 -5.77 -10.55 2.72
C LEU A 213 -6.85 -9.54 3.07
N GLU A 214 -6.44 -8.36 3.54
CA GLU A 214 -7.32 -7.32 4.08
C GLU A 214 -8.29 -6.75 3.02
N GLN A 215 -7.93 -6.85 1.74
CA GLN A 215 -8.72 -6.38 0.60
C GLN A 215 -9.86 -7.35 0.16
N LEU A 216 -10.13 -8.42 0.89
CA LEU A 216 -11.22 -9.38 0.67
C LEU A 216 -12.33 -9.22 1.70
#